data_30a0afa239154e32a2f157224ea5ce5e
#
_entry.id   30a0afa239154e32a2f157224ea5ce5e
#
_cell.length_a   1.000
_cell.length_b   1.000
_cell.length_c   1.000
_cell.angle_alpha   90.00
_cell.angle_beta   90.00
_cell.angle_gamma   90.00
#
_symmetry.space_group_name_H-M   'P 1'
#
loop_
_entity.id
_entity.type
_entity.pdbx_description
1 polymer ?
#
loop_
_entity_poly.entity_id
_entity_poly.type
_entity_poly.pdbx_seq_one_letter_code
_entity_poly.pdbx_strand_id
1 'polypeptide(L)'
;MQKNDIYFTGYCDTRYFQGAIVPEGCDKQEYVAGKQTKLRAEYTLVGNDYNGENCSLHIVNQWDKDEWRPVITTKAPSLAWLNDADLTAVLEFGKGGLTVRVFAPTENR
;
A
#
# COMPACT_ATOMS: atom_id res chain seq x y z
N MET A 1 -19.06 -18.21 -5.97
CA MET A 1 -17.96 -17.31 -5.66
C MET A 1 -18.36 -15.87 -5.98
N GLN A 2 -18.15 -14.97 -5.06
CA GLN A 2 -18.47 -13.57 -5.23
C GLN A 2 -17.18 -12.76 -5.25
N LYS A 3 -17.10 -11.80 -6.17
CA LYS A 3 -15.96 -10.88 -6.29
C LYS A 3 -16.47 -9.46 -6.21
N ASN A 4 -15.81 -8.65 -5.38
CA ASN A 4 -16.12 -7.23 -5.24
C ASN A 4 -14.88 -6.43 -5.57
N ASP A 5 -15.02 -5.41 -6.41
CA ASP A 5 -13.96 -4.45 -6.69
C ASP A 5 -14.36 -3.12 -6.11
N ILE A 6 -13.56 -2.60 -5.19
CA ILE A 6 -13.81 -1.32 -4.55
C ILE A 6 -12.70 -0.36 -4.98
N TYR A 7 -13.08 0.73 -5.62
CA TYR A 7 -12.13 1.73 -6.09
C TYR A 7 -11.96 2.83 -5.07
N PHE A 8 -10.74 3.33 -4.95
CA PHE A 8 -10.43 4.34 -3.95
C PHE A 8 -9.35 5.31 -4.46
N THR A 9 -9.25 6.44 -3.79
CA THR A 9 -8.19 7.42 -4.02
C THR A 9 -7.58 7.81 -2.68
N GLY A 10 -6.45 8.51 -2.73
CA GLY A 10 -5.80 8.92 -1.51
C GLY A 10 -4.45 9.56 -1.77
N TYR A 11 -3.74 9.83 -0.69
CA TYR A 11 -2.43 10.46 -0.77
C TYR A 11 -1.51 9.90 0.32
N CYS A 12 -0.22 10.14 0.12
CA CYS A 12 0.82 9.81 1.08
C CYS A 12 1.62 11.09 1.35
N ASP A 13 1.82 11.41 2.62
CA ASP A 13 2.62 12.56 3.02
C ASP A 13 3.52 12.14 4.16
N THR A 14 4.73 11.70 3.83
CA THR A 14 5.73 11.28 4.79
C THR A 14 7.04 11.98 4.48
N ARG A 15 8.01 11.86 5.38
CA ARG A 15 9.32 12.43 5.13
C ARG A 15 10.10 11.76 4.00
N TYR A 16 9.69 10.55 3.60
CA TYR A 16 10.36 9.79 2.54
C TYR A 16 9.77 10.03 1.18
N PHE A 17 8.45 10.22 1.12
CA PHE A 17 7.71 10.32 -0.12
C PHE A 17 6.42 11.09 0.09
N GLN A 18 6.08 11.91 -0.90
CA GLN A 18 4.83 12.67 -0.92
C GLN A 18 4.21 12.51 -2.29
N GLY A 19 2.95 12.10 -2.32
CA GLY A 19 2.27 11.88 -3.59
C GLY A 19 0.82 11.47 -3.42
N ALA A 20 0.20 11.14 -4.53
CA ALA A 20 -1.21 10.77 -4.57
C ALA A 20 -1.43 9.54 -5.42
N ILE A 21 -2.51 8.82 -5.14
CA ILE A 21 -2.92 7.66 -5.92
C ILE A 21 -3.41 8.12 -7.28
N VAL A 22 -2.86 7.56 -8.36
CA VAL A 22 -3.20 7.92 -9.74
C VAL A 22 -3.24 6.67 -10.60
N PRO A 23 -4.29 6.45 -11.38
CA PRO A 23 -5.56 7.19 -11.42
C PRO A 23 -6.43 6.91 -10.21
N GLU A 24 -6.54 5.63 -9.81
CA GLU A 24 -7.25 5.22 -8.60
C GLU A 24 -6.81 3.81 -8.21
N GLY A 25 -6.92 3.49 -6.94
CA GLY A 25 -6.63 2.16 -6.45
C GLY A 25 -7.83 1.23 -6.56
N CYS A 26 -7.57 -0.05 -6.45
CA CYS A 26 -8.63 -1.06 -6.47
C CYS A 26 -8.39 -2.06 -5.35
N ASP A 27 -9.39 -2.25 -4.50
CA ASP A 27 -9.42 -3.27 -3.46
C ASP A 27 -10.24 -4.43 -3.98
N LYS A 28 -9.59 -5.57 -4.21
CA LYS A 28 -10.22 -6.77 -4.72
C LYS A 28 -10.52 -7.73 -3.58
N GLN A 29 -11.78 -8.08 -3.47
CA GLN A 29 -12.27 -8.97 -2.43
C GLN A 29 -12.92 -10.19 -3.08
N GLU A 30 -12.56 -11.38 -2.62
CA GLU A 30 -13.17 -12.63 -3.08
C GLU A 30 -13.81 -13.34 -1.90
N TYR A 31 -15.01 -13.86 -2.15
CA TYR A 31 -15.78 -14.63 -1.17
C TYR A 31 -16.19 -15.97 -1.78
N VAL A 32 -16.03 -17.03 -0.98
CA VAL A 32 -16.51 -18.37 -1.35
C VAL A 32 -17.39 -18.86 -0.22
N ALA A 33 -18.65 -19.21 -0.54
CA ALA A 33 -19.64 -19.68 0.43
C ALA A 33 -19.80 -18.71 1.62
N GLY A 34 -19.80 -17.40 1.34
CA GLY A 34 -19.94 -16.37 2.36
C GLY A 34 -18.70 -16.06 3.16
N LYS A 35 -17.60 -16.78 2.91
CA LYS A 35 -16.32 -16.51 3.57
C LYS A 35 -15.40 -15.73 2.67
N GLN A 36 -14.77 -14.70 3.23
CA GLN A 36 -13.78 -13.92 2.53
C GLN A 36 -12.51 -14.73 2.36
N THR A 37 -12.11 -14.97 1.11
CA THR A 37 -10.94 -15.79 0.79
C THR A 37 -9.73 -14.99 0.36
N LYS A 38 -9.94 -13.78 -0.18
CA LYS A 38 -8.85 -12.91 -0.60
C LYS A 38 -9.18 -11.45 -0.34
N LEU A 39 -8.19 -10.73 0.15
CA LEU A 39 -8.20 -9.27 0.27
C LEU A 39 -6.91 -8.74 -0.34
N ARG A 40 -7.03 -7.92 -1.37
CA ARG A 40 -5.86 -7.38 -2.06
C ARG A 40 -6.17 -5.99 -2.58
N ALA A 41 -5.36 -5.02 -2.17
CA ALA A 41 -5.44 -3.66 -2.68
C ALA A 41 -4.24 -3.38 -3.56
N GLU A 42 -4.47 -2.78 -4.71
CA GLU A 42 -3.41 -2.43 -5.64
C GLU A 42 -3.56 -0.98 -6.07
N TYR A 43 -2.49 -0.21 -5.99
CA TYR A 43 -2.50 1.21 -6.35
C TYR A 43 -1.09 1.72 -6.62
N THR A 44 -1.03 2.84 -7.35
CA THR A 44 0.22 3.53 -7.65
C THR A 44 0.16 4.94 -7.08
N LEU A 45 1.19 5.30 -6.34
CA LEU A 45 1.38 6.65 -5.84
C LEU A 45 2.38 7.36 -6.74
N VAL A 46 2.04 8.55 -7.17
CA VAL A 46 2.90 9.39 -8.02
C VAL A 46 3.18 10.68 -7.27
N GLY A 47 4.44 11.04 -7.17
CA GLY A 47 4.84 12.24 -6.44
C GLY A 47 6.34 12.43 -6.42
N ASN A 48 6.86 12.76 -5.24
CA ASN A 48 8.27 13.11 -5.05
C ASN A 48 8.87 12.39 -3.86
N ASP A 49 10.16 12.05 -3.97
CA ASP A 49 10.91 11.51 -2.86
C ASP A 49 11.41 12.66 -1.94
N TYR A 50 12.21 12.30 -0.92
CA TYR A 50 12.72 13.28 0.04
C TYR A 50 13.78 14.24 -0.56
N ASN A 51 14.25 13.96 -1.77
CA ASN A 51 15.14 14.85 -2.52
C ASN A 51 14.38 15.76 -3.48
N GLY A 52 13.05 15.68 -3.51
CA GLY A 52 12.23 16.44 -4.43
C GLY A 52 12.19 15.90 -5.85
N GLU A 53 12.70 14.69 -6.07
CA GLU A 53 12.72 14.09 -7.40
C GLU A 53 11.42 13.33 -7.66
N ASN A 54 10.89 13.51 -8.87
CA ASN A 54 9.66 12.84 -9.29
C ASN A 54 9.86 11.33 -9.30
N CYS A 55 8.92 10.60 -8.72
CA CYS A 55 8.97 9.15 -8.69
C CYS A 55 7.58 8.57 -8.45
N SER A 56 7.49 7.25 -8.55
CA SER A 56 6.25 6.55 -8.26
C SER A 56 6.52 5.30 -7.43
N LEU A 57 5.52 4.93 -6.64
CA LEU A 57 5.52 3.70 -5.86
C LEU A 57 4.32 2.87 -6.29
N HIS A 58 4.58 1.63 -6.72
CA HIS A 58 3.50 0.68 -6.98
C HIS A 58 3.34 -0.21 -5.77
N ILE A 59 2.14 -0.27 -5.23
CA ILE A 59 1.88 -0.98 -3.98
C ILE A 59 0.81 -2.03 -4.21
N VAL A 60 1.12 -3.26 -3.77
CA VAL A 60 0.15 -4.34 -3.66
C VAL A 60 0.11 -4.71 -2.19
N ASN A 61 -1.03 -4.46 -1.54
CA ASN A 61 -1.22 -4.78 -0.13
C ASN A 61 -2.17 -5.96 -0.02
N GLN A 62 -1.68 -7.06 0.53
CA GLN A 62 -2.41 -8.32 0.56
C GLN A 62 -2.52 -8.83 1.99
N TRP A 63 -3.71 -9.34 2.33
CA TRP A 63 -3.94 -9.97 3.63
C TRP A 63 -3.39 -11.38 3.60
N ASP A 64 -2.49 -11.69 4.52
CA ASP A 64 -1.88 -13.00 4.60
C ASP A 64 -1.57 -13.32 6.07
N LYS A 65 -2.06 -14.48 6.53
CA LYS A 65 -1.77 -14.99 7.89
C LYS A 65 -2.04 -13.95 8.99
N ASP A 66 -3.22 -13.35 8.93
CA ASP A 66 -3.70 -12.40 9.95
C ASP A 66 -2.97 -11.06 9.96
N GLU A 67 -2.29 -10.70 8.86
CA GLU A 67 -1.70 -9.37 8.74
C GLU A 67 -1.66 -8.89 7.29
N TRP A 68 -1.59 -7.57 7.14
CA TRP A 68 -1.40 -6.96 5.84
C TRP A 68 0.07 -6.96 5.48
N ARG A 69 0.37 -7.41 4.26
CA ARG A 69 1.75 -7.47 3.76
C ARG A 69 1.85 -6.69 2.45
N PRO A 70 2.19 -5.40 2.54
CA PRO A 70 2.39 -4.61 1.32
C PRO A 70 3.69 -4.95 0.64
N VAL A 71 3.65 -5.00 -0.68
CA VAL A 71 4.83 -5.11 -1.53
C VAL A 71 4.92 -3.82 -2.33
N ILE A 72 6.01 -3.12 -2.17
CA ILE A 72 6.24 -1.84 -2.84
C ILE A 72 7.32 -2.02 -3.89
N THR A 73 7.02 -1.57 -5.12
CA THR A 73 7.96 -1.59 -6.23
C THR A 73 8.20 -0.18 -6.70
N THR A 74 9.45 0.22 -6.82
CA THR A 74 9.81 1.55 -7.31
C THR A 74 11.13 1.51 -8.07
N LYS A 75 11.28 2.43 -9.01
CA LYS A 75 12.53 2.64 -9.76
C LYS A 75 13.36 3.77 -9.15
N ALA A 76 12.85 4.46 -8.14
CA ALA A 76 13.56 5.56 -7.49
C ALA A 76 14.76 5.01 -6.70
N PRO A 77 16.00 5.44 -7.02
CA PRO A 77 17.17 4.95 -6.29
C PRO A 77 17.13 5.25 -4.79
N SER A 78 16.58 6.40 -4.42
CA SER A 78 16.46 6.83 -3.02
C SER A 78 15.53 5.95 -2.19
N LEU A 79 14.61 5.24 -2.84
CA LEU A 79 13.60 4.40 -2.20
C LEU A 79 13.73 2.93 -2.60
N ALA A 80 14.82 2.57 -3.27
CA ALA A 80 15.02 1.21 -3.77
C ALA A 80 15.00 0.15 -2.67
N TRP A 81 15.33 0.54 -1.44
CA TRP A 81 15.29 -0.37 -0.29
C TRP A 81 13.89 -0.91 -0.01
N LEU A 82 12.84 -0.19 -0.45
CA LEU A 82 11.46 -0.65 -0.30
C LEU A 82 11.17 -1.90 -1.12
N ASN A 83 11.85 -2.09 -2.26
CA ASN A 83 11.60 -3.23 -3.14
C ASN A 83 11.86 -4.57 -2.47
N ASP A 84 12.79 -4.60 -1.53
CA ASP A 84 13.20 -5.84 -0.86
C ASP A 84 12.83 -5.87 0.62
N ALA A 85 12.14 -4.84 1.09
CA ALA A 85 11.77 -4.75 2.50
C ALA A 85 10.63 -5.71 2.84
N ASP A 86 10.73 -6.35 3.99
CA ASP A 86 9.65 -7.17 4.53
C ASP A 86 8.68 -6.27 5.29
N LEU A 87 7.68 -5.77 4.57
CA LEU A 87 6.78 -4.76 5.08
C LEU A 87 5.52 -5.37 5.67
N THR A 88 5.02 -4.73 6.71
CA THR A 88 3.70 -5.02 7.28
C THR A 88 2.89 -3.75 7.34
N ALA A 89 1.57 -3.86 7.42
CA ALA A 89 0.71 -2.71 7.47
C ALA A 89 -0.42 -2.89 8.45
N VAL A 90 -0.88 -1.78 9.01
CA VAL A 90 -2.04 -1.71 9.90
C VAL A 90 -2.99 -0.67 9.34
N LEU A 91 -4.28 -1.01 9.34
CA LEU A 91 -5.33 -0.13 8.86
C LEU A 91 -6.02 0.53 10.05
N GLU A 92 -6.14 1.86 9.98
CA GLU A 92 -6.84 2.63 11.01
C GLU A 92 -8.00 3.38 10.37
N PHE A 93 -9.19 3.20 10.93
CA PHE A 93 -10.38 3.90 10.47
C PHE A 93 -10.63 5.12 11.36
N GLY A 94 -10.84 6.27 10.73
CA GLY A 94 -11.08 7.52 11.43
C GLY A 94 -12.15 8.35 10.74
N LYS A 95 -12.42 9.54 11.27
CA LYS A 95 -13.45 10.44 10.74
C LYS A 95 -13.18 10.88 9.31
N GLY A 96 -11.92 11.01 8.94
CA GLY A 96 -11.52 11.44 7.60
C GLY A 96 -11.34 10.31 6.60
N GLY A 97 -11.57 9.06 7.01
CA GLY A 97 -11.39 7.90 6.16
C GLY A 97 -10.44 6.88 6.75
N LEU A 98 -9.76 6.16 5.86
CA LEU A 98 -8.86 5.09 6.23
C LEU A 98 -7.40 5.53 6.13
N THR A 99 -6.63 5.23 7.15
CA THR A 99 -5.17 5.42 7.14
C THR A 99 -4.50 4.05 7.13
N VAL A 100 -3.56 3.87 6.20
CA VAL A 100 -2.74 2.67 6.13
C VAL A 100 -1.35 3.03 6.65
N ARG A 101 -0.94 2.39 7.74
CA ARG A 101 0.41 2.57 8.30
C ARG A 101 1.27 1.40 7.89
N VAL A 102 2.35 1.69 7.19
CA VAL A 102 3.29 0.68 6.70
C VAL A 102 4.55 0.71 7.56
N PHE A 103 4.94 -0.46 8.01
CA PHE A 103 6.11 -0.63 8.87
C PHE A 103 7.16 -1.49 8.18
N ALA A 104 8.40 -1.05 8.26
CA ALA A 104 9.56 -1.85 7.86
C ALA A 104 10.18 -2.47 9.11
N PRO A 105 10.84 -3.63 8.98
CA PRO A 105 11.53 -4.22 10.12
C PRO A 105 12.59 -3.28 10.66
N THR A 106 12.66 -3.19 11.99
CA THR A 106 13.74 -2.46 12.64
C THR A 106 14.94 -3.37 12.74
N GLU A 107 16.05 -2.96 12.16
CA GLU A 107 17.27 -3.70 12.30
C GLU A 107 17.90 -3.42 13.66
N ASN A 108 18.17 -4.48 14.38
CA ASN A 108 18.88 -4.39 15.64
C ASN A 108 20.36 -4.47 15.36
N ARG A 109 21.04 -3.50 15.82
CA ARG A 109 22.50 -3.40 15.66
C ARG A 109 23.20 -3.66 16.98
#